data_95ba63e50e360bccade647ee738064d7
#
_entry.id   95ba63e50e360bccade647ee738064d7
#
_cell.length_a   1.000
_cell.length_b   1.000
_cell.length_c   1.000
_cell.angle_alpha   90.00
_cell.angle_beta   90.00
_cell.angle_gamma   90.00
#
_symmetry.space_group_name_H-M   'P 1'
#
loop_
_entity.id
_entity.type
_entity.pdbx_description
1 polymer ?
#
loop_
_entity_poly.entity_id
_entity_poly.type
_entity_poly.pdbx_seq_one_letter_code
_entity_poly.pdbx_strand_id
1 'polypeptide(L)'
;MKKQIAVILGPTATGKSHCGIALAQALDGEIISGDSMLVYRGMDIGTAKPTAEELALVPHHMVDILPPEASFNVVDFKERAERLIDEITARGKLPIIVGGTGLYIKALLEDYKFSSKGEDSALRAELEALLAEQGKDALYARLEKSAPAEAGKIDINNTRRVIRAIEAAESGDDLSHSKSEELVYDAAVFGLRMERSVLYDRINRRVDIMLEQGLIEETRRLLEEGVPETAQSMQAIGYRQTVLYLKGEWDKATAVDKIKQATRNFAKRQFTWYKKMPYVKWFNLDAEPNYENVTAEMIKTVVEKFRK
;
A
#
# COMPACT_ATOMS: atom_id res chain seq x y z
N MET A 1 -13.19 -6.61 25.22
CA MET A 1 -13.63 -5.48 24.36
C MET A 1 -12.71 -5.44 23.13
N LYS A 2 -13.23 -5.07 21.95
CA LYS A 2 -12.39 -4.86 20.76
C LYS A 2 -11.48 -3.64 20.99
N LYS A 3 -10.23 -3.69 20.53
CA LYS A 3 -9.29 -2.55 20.61
C LYS A 3 -9.77 -1.43 19.70
N GLN A 4 -9.65 -0.20 20.19
CA GLN A 4 -10.05 1.02 19.49
C GLN A 4 -8.93 1.46 18.56
N ILE A 5 -9.25 1.75 17.30
CA ILE A 5 -8.29 2.25 16.31
C ILE A 5 -8.97 3.28 15.40
N ALA A 6 -8.19 4.23 14.88
CA ALA A 6 -8.62 5.07 13.78
C ALA A 6 -7.89 4.66 12.48
N VAL A 7 -8.55 4.80 11.34
CA VAL A 7 -7.97 4.47 10.03
C VAL A 7 -8.27 5.59 9.05
N ILE A 8 -7.25 6.10 8.37
CA ILE A 8 -7.38 7.08 7.30
C ILE A 8 -6.86 6.47 6.01
N LEU A 9 -7.76 6.26 5.06
CA LEU A 9 -7.45 5.70 3.76
C LEU A 9 -7.87 6.64 2.62
N GLY A 10 -7.34 6.40 1.45
CA GLY A 10 -7.67 7.18 0.25
C GLY A 10 -6.57 7.06 -0.80
N PRO A 11 -6.82 7.51 -2.03
CA PRO A 11 -5.80 7.53 -3.07
C PRO A 11 -4.58 8.37 -2.69
N THR A 12 -3.47 8.15 -3.39
CA THR A 12 -2.31 9.05 -3.26
C THR A 12 -2.70 10.49 -3.59
N ALA A 13 -2.00 11.47 -3.03
CA ALA A 13 -2.23 12.90 -3.21
C ALA A 13 -3.55 13.48 -2.62
N THR A 14 -4.26 12.74 -1.74
CA THR A 14 -5.48 13.25 -1.08
C THR A 14 -5.25 13.89 0.30
N GLY A 15 -4.02 13.98 0.81
CA GLY A 15 -3.72 14.62 2.10
C GLY A 15 -3.89 13.73 3.33
N LYS A 16 -3.87 12.40 3.16
CA LYS A 16 -3.99 11.44 4.29
C LYS A 16 -3.00 11.67 5.42
N SER A 17 -1.72 11.90 5.09
CA SER A 17 -0.66 12.13 6.09
C SER A 17 -0.95 13.37 6.92
N HIS A 18 -1.35 14.47 6.28
CA HIS A 18 -1.74 15.70 6.97
C HIS A 18 -2.89 15.45 7.97
N CYS A 19 -3.98 14.83 7.54
CA CYS A 19 -5.09 14.48 8.42
C CYS A 19 -4.67 13.50 9.53
N GLY A 20 -3.78 12.55 9.22
CA GLY A 20 -3.27 11.57 10.17
C GLY A 20 -2.47 12.21 11.30
N ILE A 21 -1.57 13.11 10.97
CA ILE A 21 -0.75 13.87 11.94
C ILE A 21 -1.66 14.73 12.82
N ALA A 22 -2.56 15.50 12.22
CA ALA A 22 -3.45 16.36 12.98
C ALA A 22 -4.40 15.55 13.90
N LEU A 23 -4.91 14.39 13.45
CA LEU A 23 -5.69 13.48 14.28
C LEU A 23 -4.85 12.91 15.44
N ALA A 24 -3.61 12.51 15.18
CA ALA A 24 -2.70 11.96 16.20
C ALA A 24 -2.35 13.00 17.26
N GLN A 25 -2.06 14.24 16.87
CA GLN A 25 -1.80 15.32 17.81
C GLN A 25 -3.01 15.62 18.70
N ALA A 26 -4.21 15.65 18.12
CA ALA A 26 -5.43 15.98 18.85
C ALA A 26 -5.90 14.91 19.84
N LEU A 27 -5.57 13.62 19.58
CA LEU A 27 -6.09 12.48 20.33
C LEU A 27 -4.99 11.67 21.03
N ASP A 28 -3.79 12.24 21.21
CA ASP A 28 -2.62 11.55 21.77
C ASP A 28 -2.40 10.18 21.12
N GLY A 29 -2.43 10.16 19.78
CA GLY A 29 -2.28 8.95 18.99
C GLY A 29 -0.88 8.76 18.43
N GLU A 30 -0.61 7.56 17.92
CA GLU A 30 0.60 7.22 17.18
C GLU A 30 0.22 6.65 15.80
N ILE A 31 0.97 7.02 14.76
CA ILE A 31 0.69 6.62 13.39
C ILE A 31 1.36 5.29 13.05
N ILE A 32 0.59 4.37 12.46
CA ILE A 32 1.09 3.16 11.82
C ILE A 32 0.90 3.33 10.32
N SER A 33 2.00 3.30 9.56
CA SER A 33 1.93 3.41 8.10
C SER A 33 1.29 2.17 7.48
N GLY A 34 0.20 2.35 6.75
CA GLY A 34 -0.46 1.33 5.91
C GLY A 34 -0.03 1.42 4.44
N ASP A 35 1.20 1.86 4.18
CA ASP A 35 1.80 1.91 2.85
C ASP A 35 2.88 0.84 2.70
N SER A 36 2.93 0.18 1.54
CA SER A 36 3.86 -0.91 1.28
C SER A 36 5.27 -0.46 0.91
N MET A 37 5.50 0.84 0.67
CA MET A 37 6.79 1.36 0.21
C MET A 37 7.50 2.24 1.24
N LEU A 38 6.78 2.85 2.19
CA LEU A 38 7.38 3.70 3.22
C LEU A 38 8.28 2.92 4.19
N VAL A 39 8.22 1.61 4.18
CA VAL A 39 9.03 0.72 5.03
C VAL A 39 10.52 0.71 4.64
N TYR A 40 10.86 1.11 3.42
CA TYR A 40 12.22 1.02 2.89
C TYR A 40 13.05 2.26 3.20
N ARG A 41 14.24 2.05 3.79
CA ARG A 41 15.20 3.12 4.09
C ARG A 41 15.78 3.70 2.80
N GLY A 42 15.99 5.04 2.79
CA GLY A 42 16.62 5.74 1.69
C GLY A 42 15.76 5.86 0.42
N MET A 43 14.51 5.43 0.49
CA MET A 43 13.51 5.60 -0.58
C MET A 43 12.50 6.66 -0.12
N ASP A 44 12.87 7.91 -0.20
CA ASP A 44 12.16 9.01 0.48
C ASP A 44 11.29 9.81 -0.48
N ILE A 45 11.88 10.22 -1.60
CA ILE A 45 11.24 11.09 -2.59
C ILE A 45 10.18 10.30 -3.37
N GLY A 46 10.57 9.18 -3.98
CA GLY A 46 9.68 8.40 -4.84
C GLY A 46 8.52 7.75 -4.11
N THR A 47 8.65 7.50 -2.81
CA THR A 47 7.57 6.99 -1.95
C THR A 47 6.72 8.11 -1.35
N ALA A 48 7.16 9.36 -1.46
CA ALA A 48 6.61 10.52 -0.76
C ALA A 48 6.53 10.31 0.76
N LYS A 49 7.63 9.86 1.32
CA LYS A 49 7.79 9.66 2.76
C LYS A 49 7.52 10.98 3.51
N PRO A 50 6.95 10.92 4.72
CA PRO A 50 6.83 12.10 5.57
C PRO A 50 8.19 12.76 5.80
N THR A 51 8.23 14.09 5.82
CA THR A 51 9.47 14.84 6.07
C THR A 51 9.96 14.66 7.50
N ALA A 52 11.22 15.03 7.78
CA ALA A 52 11.75 14.97 9.14
C ALA A 52 10.93 15.81 10.12
N GLU A 53 10.43 16.98 9.66
CA GLU A 53 9.54 17.83 10.43
C GLU A 53 8.22 17.15 10.73
N GLU A 54 7.60 16.48 9.75
CA GLU A 54 6.36 15.73 9.93
C GLU A 54 6.55 14.54 10.87
N LEU A 55 7.67 13.81 10.75
CA LEU A 55 8.02 12.70 11.63
C LEU A 55 8.26 13.13 13.09
N ALA A 56 8.75 14.37 13.30
CA ALA A 56 8.96 14.93 14.62
C ALA A 56 7.68 15.35 15.35
N LEU A 57 6.55 15.53 14.62
CA LEU A 57 5.29 15.98 15.22
C LEU A 57 4.60 14.91 16.04
N VAL A 58 4.64 13.66 15.59
CA VAL A 58 4.02 12.49 16.23
C VAL A 58 4.82 11.22 15.92
N PRO A 59 4.81 10.20 16.79
CA PRO A 59 5.45 8.92 16.49
C PRO A 59 4.85 8.26 15.24
N HIS A 60 5.75 7.87 14.32
CA HIS A 60 5.40 7.10 13.13
C HIS A 60 6.06 5.71 13.18
N HIS A 61 5.27 4.68 12.97
CA HIS A 61 5.71 3.30 12.91
C HIS A 61 5.61 2.76 11.48
N MET A 62 6.43 1.76 11.16
CA MET A 62 6.53 1.14 9.84
C MET A 62 6.98 2.11 8.74
N VAL A 63 7.85 3.02 9.11
CA VAL A 63 8.61 3.90 8.22
C VAL A 63 10.08 3.58 8.44
N ASP A 64 10.88 3.44 7.38
CA ASP A 64 12.34 3.18 7.44
C ASP A 64 12.76 1.95 8.26
N ILE A 65 12.00 0.90 8.22
CA ILE A 65 12.25 -0.31 9.03
C ILE A 65 13.04 -1.41 8.30
N LEU A 66 13.13 -1.34 6.97
CA LEU A 66 13.77 -2.36 6.14
C LEU A 66 14.79 -1.76 5.18
N PRO A 67 15.85 -2.50 4.82
CA PRO A 67 16.70 -2.13 3.71
C PRO A 67 15.97 -2.32 2.37
N PRO A 68 16.38 -1.61 1.30
CA PRO A 68 15.68 -1.65 0.00
C PRO A 68 15.63 -3.04 -0.66
N GLU A 69 16.58 -3.92 -0.36
CA GLU A 69 16.66 -5.28 -0.92
C GLU A 69 15.65 -6.24 -0.31
N ALA A 70 15.13 -5.90 0.87
CA ALA A 70 14.21 -6.78 1.59
C ALA A 70 12.86 -6.87 0.89
N SER A 71 12.22 -8.02 1.02
CA SER A 71 10.81 -8.19 0.66
C SER A 71 9.90 -7.75 1.81
N PHE A 72 8.73 -7.23 1.47
CA PHE A 72 7.69 -6.88 2.42
C PHE A 72 6.31 -7.16 1.83
N ASN A 73 5.51 -7.94 2.50
CA ASN A 73 4.22 -8.38 2.02
C ASN A 73 3.08 -8.10 3.01
N VAL A 74 1.86 -8.53 2.67
CA VAL A 74 0.67 -8.28 3.48
C VAL A 74 0.68 -9.05 4.81
N VAL A 75 1.35 -10.19 4.89
CA VAL A 75 1.50 -10.98 6.12
C VAL A 75 2.42 -10.25 7.09
N ASP A 76 3.60 -9.82 6.59
CA ASP A 76 4.55 -9.02 7.36
C ASP A 76 3.91 -7.75 7.91
N PHE A 77 3.10 -7.08 7.06
CA PHE A 77 2.35 -5.89 7.48
C PHE A 77 1.39 -6.22 8.60
N LYS A 78 0.54 -7.24 8.42
CA LYS A 78 -0.52 -7.58 9.38
C LYS A 78 0.06 -7.92 10.76
N GLU A 79 1.06 -8.80 10.80
CA GLU A 79 1.71 -9.22 12.05
C GLU A 79 2.35 -8.04 12.81
N ARG A 80 3.04 -7.16 12.07
CA ARG A 80 3.67 -5.98 12.67
C ARG A 80 2.64 -4.96 13.14
N ALA A 81 1.60 -4.71 12.33
CA ALA A 81 0.54 -3.76 12.67
C ALA A 81 -0.26 -4.24 13.90
N GLU A 82 -0.60 -5.52 14.00
CA GLU A 82 -1.27 -6.11 15.17
C GLU A 82 -0.46 -5.89 16.44
N ARG A 83 0.84 -6.19 16.41
CA ARG A 83 1.76 -5.99 17.52
C ARG A 83 1.85 -4.51 17.93
N LEU A 84 2.01 -3.60 16.94
CA LEU A 84 2.05 -2.17 17.20
C LEU A 84 0.73 -1.63 17.78
N ILE A 85 -0.41 -2.12 17.32
CA ILE A 85 -1.72 -1.77 17.91
C ILE A 85 -1.75 -2.17 19.39
N ASP A 86 -1.23 -3.34 19.74
CA ASP A 86 -1.16 -3.81 21.10
C ASP A 86 -0.26 -2.92 21.98
N GLU A 87 0.94 -2.63 21.49
CA GLU A 87 1.93 -1.80 22.17
C GLU A 87 1.43 -0.36 22.40
N ILE A 88 0.83 0.25 21.36
CA ILE A 88 0.30 1.62 21.43
C ILE A 88 -0.88 1.66 22.39
N THR A 89 -1.79 0.70 22.31
CA THR A 89 -2.96 0.61 23.22
C THR A 89 -2.49 0.40 24.67
N ALA A 90 -1.47 -0.43 24.92
CA ALA A 90 -0.92 -0.65 26.24
C ALA A 90 -0.30 0.62 26.85
N ARG A 91 0.16 1.56 26.03
CA ARG A 91 0.62 2.90 26.46
C ARG A 91 -0.52 3.89 26.69
N GLY A 92 -1.79 3.47 26.54
CA GLY A 92 -2.96 4.32 26.65
C GLY A 92 -3.19 5.27 25.48
N LYS A 93 -2.47 5.05 24.35
CA LYS A 93 -2.55 5.90 23.16
C LYS A 93 -3.44 5.29 22.08
N LEU A 94 -3.92 6.14 21.16
CA LEU A 94 -4.76 5.71 20.05
C LEU A 94 -3.90 5.27 18.85
N PRO A 95 -3.96 3.99 18.41
CA PRO A 95 -3.36 3.59 17.14
C PRO A 95 -4.11 4.19 15.95
N ILE A 96 -3.38 4.85 15.05
CA ILE A 96 -3.95 5.50 13.86
C ILE A 96 -3.27 4.92 12.62
N ILE A 97 -3.99 4.14 11.84
CA ILE A 97 -3.48 3.56 10.59
C ILE A 97 -3.68 4.58 9.48
N VAL A 98 -2.60 5.01 8.83
CA VAL A 98 -2.64 5.94 7.71
C VAL A 98 -2.01 5.30 6.49
N GLY A 99 -2.78 5.08 5.42
CA GLY A 99 -2.17 4.45 4.26
C GLY A 99 -3.02 4.35 3.00
N GLY A 100 -2.34 3.88 1.96
CA GLY A 100 -2.91 3.74 0.61
C GLY A 100 -3.01 2.31 0.11
N THR A 101 -2.45 1.33 0.81
CA THR A 101 -2.45 -0.07 0.36
C THR A 101 -3.72 -0.77 0.82
N GLY A 102 -4.75 -0.76 -0.03
CA GLY A 102 -6.09 -1.25 0.31
C GLY A 102 -6.13 -2.71 0.78
N LEU A 103 -5.28 -3.57 0.21
CA LEU A 103 -5.15 -4.96 0.66
C LEU A 103 -4.67 -5.04 2.12
N TYR A 104 -3.67 -4.24 2.50
CA TYR A 104 -3.10 -4.23 3.84
C TYR A 104 -4.15 -3.82 4.90
N ILE A 105 -4.81 -2.69 4.64
CA ILE A 105 -5.83 -2.17 5.55
C ILE A 105 -6.99 -3.16 5.68
N LYS A 106 -7.44 -3.72 4.56
CA LYS A 106 -8.55 -4.67 4.56
C LYS A 106 -8.18 -5.96 5.28
N ALA A 107 -6.99 -6.49 5.03
CA ALA A 107 -6.50 -7.71 5.68
C ALA A 107 -6.40 -7.55 7.21
N LEU A 108 -6.00 -6.37 7.67
CA LEU A 108 -5.95 -6.04 9.09
C LEU A 108 -7.34 -5.94 9.72
N LEU A 109 -8.25 -5.21 9.06
CA LEU A 109 -9.57 -4.90 9.62
C LEU A 109 -10.53 -6.10 9.57
N GLU A 110 -10.47 -6.91 8.52
CA GLU A 110 -11.33 -8.08 8.29
C GLU A 110 -10.62 -9.40 8.70
N ASP A 111 -9.49 -9.32 9.38
CA ASP A 111 -8.70 -10.47 9.88
C ASP A 111 -8.49 -11.54 8.83
N TYR A 112 -7.92 -11.17 7.69
CA TYR A 112 -7.59 -12.16 6.66
C TYR A 112 -6.64 -13.21 7.23
N LYS A 113 -7.03 -14.46 7.15
CA LYS A 113 -6.14 -15.58 7.45
C LYS A 113 -5.37 -15.92 6.19
N PHE A 114 -4.08 -15.70 6.24
CA PHE A 114 -3.18 -16.13 5.19
C PHE A 114 -2.67 -17.54 5.51
N SER A 115 -2.36 -18.28 4.45
CA SER A 115 -1.75 -19.60 4.62
C SER A 115 -0.49 -19.53 5.49
N SER A 116 -0.36 -20.46 6.41
CA SER A 116 0.84 -20.66 7.22
C SER A 116 1.98 -21.33 6.45
N LYS A 117 1.66 -21.94 5.29
CA LYS A 117 2.67 -22.47 4.38
C LYS A 117 3.25 -21.29 3.62
N GLY A 118 4.52 -21.00 3.87
CA GLY A 118 5.27 -19.95 3.20
C GLY A 118 5.27 -20.11 1.69
N GLU A 119 5.86 -19.16 1.01
CA GLU A 119 6.13 -19.23 -0.42
C GLU A 119 7.04 -20.43 -0.70
N ASP A 120 6.61 -21.35 -1.56
CA ASP A 120 7.49 -22.39 -2.09
C ASP A 120 8.38 -21.76 -3.16
N SER A 121 9.57 -21.37 -2.73
CA SER A 121 10.54 -20.70 -3.61
C SER A 121 10.96 -21.55 -4.79
N ALA A 122 10.98 -22.88 -4.65
CA ALA A 122 11.34 -23.79 -5.73
C ALA A 122 10.23 -23.88 -6.79
N LEU A 123 8.99 -24.08 -6.35
CA LEU A 123 7.83 -24.09 -7.24
C LEU A 123 7.64 -22.73 -7.93
N ARG A 124 7.83 -21.63 -7.20
CA ARG A 124 7.76 -20.29 -7.81
C ARG A 124 8.81 -20.09 -8.90
N ALA A 125 10.06 -20.46 -8.65
CA ALA A 125 11.11 -20.38 -9.65
C ALA A 125 10.80 -21.24 -10.90
N GLU A 126 10.23 -22.45 -10.72
CA GLU A 126 9.75 -23.29 -11.82
C GLU A 126 8.66 -22.58 -12.65
N LEU A 127 7.66 -21.99 -11.98
CA LEU A 127 6.56 -21.30 -12.65
C LEU A 127 6.99 -20.00 -13.36
N GLU A 128 7.93 -19.27 -12.79
CA GLU A 128 8.53 -18.09 -13.42
C GLU A 128 9.37 -18.48 -14.64
N ALA A 129 10.12 -19.58 -14.60
CA ALA A 129 10.82 -20.14 -15.73
C ALA A 129 9.85 -20.62 -16.83
N LEU A 130 8.78 -21.32 -16.46
CA LEU A 130 7.71 -21.71 -17.39
C LEU A 130 7.11 -20.49 -18.10
N LEU A 131 6.82 -19.42 -17.36
CA LEU A 131 6.32 -18.16 -17.92
C LEU A 131 7.32 -17.53 -18.91
N ALA A 132 8.60 -17.51 -18.55
CA ALA A 132 9.64 -16.93 -19.37
C ALA A 132 9.90 -17.71 -20.67
N GLU A 133 9.88 -19.03 -20.60
CA GLU A 133 10.22 -19.91 -21.73
C GLU A 133 9.02 -20.19 -22.66
N GLN A 134 7.83 -20.39 -22.10
CA GLN A 134 6.66 -20.86 -22.83
C GLN A 134 5.49 -19.87 -22.83
N GLY A 135 5.63 -18.77 -22.10
CA GLY A 135 4.65 -17.70 -22.06
C GLY A 135 3.44 -17.95 -21.15
N LYS A 136 2.53 -16.98 -21.16
CA LYS A 136 1.39 -16.95 -20.26
C LYS A 136 0.36 -18.07 -20.51
N ASP A 137 0.26 -18.54 -21.75
CA ASP A 137 -0.73 -19.56 -22.12
C ASP A 137 -0.35 -20.92 -21.50
N ALA A 138 0.94 -21.28 -21.49
CA ALA A 138 1.43 -22.49 -20.82
C ALA A 138 1.25 -22.41 -19.29
N LEU A 139 1.54 -21.24 -18.72
CA LEU A 139 1.32 -21.01 -17.28
C LEU A 139 -0.19 -21.13 -16.91
N TYR A 140 -1.07 -20.61 -17.76
CA TYR A 140 -2.51 -20.67 -17.51
C TYR A 140 -3.07 -22.09 -17.68
N ALA A 141 -2.56 -22.88 -18.64
CA ALA A 141 -2.89 -24.29 -18.78
C ALA A 141 -2.49 -25.10 -17.52
N ARG A 142 -1.36 -24.74 -16.87
CA ARG A 142 -0.99 -25.34 -15.56
C ARG A 142 -2.03 -24.99 -14.50
N LEU A 143 -2.52 -23.74 -14.45
CA LEU A 143 -3.57 -23.31 -13.52
C LEU A 143 -4.87 -24.10 -13.74
N GLU A 144 -5.31 -24.25 -15.00
CA GLU A 144 -6.52 -25.03 -15.33
C GLU A 144 -6.43 -26.48 -14.86
N LYS A 145 -5.22 -27.05 -14.87
CA LYS A 145 -4.98 -28.40 -14.37
C LYS A 145 -4.90 -28.48 -12.85
N SER A 146 -4.21 -27.53 -12.20
CA SER A 146 -3.97 -27.55 -10.74
C SER A 146 -5.14 -26.98 -9.95
N ALA A 147 -5.84 -25.97 -10.48
CA ALA A 147 -6.94 -25.26 -9.80
C ALA A 147 -8.06 -24.87 -10.77
N PRO A 148 -8.78 -25.82 -11.38
CA PRO A 148 -9.81 -25.54 -12.38
C PRO A 148 -10.92 -24.61 -11.88
N ALA A 149 -11.27 -24.69 -10.60
CA ALA A 149 -12.28 -23.81 -9.98
C ALA A 149 -11.86 -22.34 -9.89
N GLU A 150 -10.56 -22.07 -9.91
CA GLU A 150 -10.00 -20.71 -9.85
C GLU A 150 -9.63 -20.16 -11.24
N ALA A 151 -9.32 -21.02 -12.19
CA ALA A 151 -8.90 -20.63 -13.54
C ALA A 151 -9.89 -19.65 -14.19
N GLY A 152 -11.20 -19.96 -14.15
CA GLY A 152 -12.24 -19.10 -14.73
C GLY A 152 -12.42 -17.73 -14.05
N LYS A 153 -11.79 -17.50 -12.90
CA LYS A 153 -11.88 -16.25 -12.10
C LYS A 153 -10.66 -15.37 -12.22
N ILE A 154 -9.57 -15.88 -12.80
CA ILE A 154 -8.27 -15.21 -12.86
C ILE A 154 -7.97 -14.82 -14.30
N ASP A 155 -7.70 -13.55 -14.55
CA ASP A 155 -7.25 -13.05 -15.85
C ASP A 155 -5.86 -13.62 -16.17
N ILE A 156 -5.72 -14.26 -17.32
CA ILE A 156 -4.47 -14.84 -17.85
C ILE A 156 -3.32 -13.81 -17.89
N ASN A 157 -3.63 -12.53 -18.06
CA ASN A 157 -2.62 -11.46 -18.06
C ASN A 157 -2.13 -11.11 -16.64
N ASN A 158 -2.81 -11.58 -15.61
CA ASN A 158 -2.38 -11.41 -14.23
C ASN A 158 -1.49 -12.60 -13.80
N THR A 159 -0.34 -12.74 -14.42
CA THR A 159 0.57 -13.87 -14.22
C THR A 159 0.98 -14.08 -12.76
N ARG A 160 1.16 -13.01 -11.99
CA ARG A 160 1.43 -13.12 -10.54
C ARG A 160 0.29 -13.82 -9.79
N ARG A 161 -0.96 -13.50 -10.14
CA ARG A 161 -2.11 -14.14 -9.51
C ARG A 161 -2.29 -15.58 -9.99
N VAL A 162 -1.95 -15.85 -11.25
CA VAL A 162 -1.91 -17.21 -11.81
C VAL A 162 -0.90 -18.05 -11.06
N ILE A 163 0.35 -17.58 -10.91
CA ILE A 163 1.41 -18.27 -10.14
C ILE A 163 0.92 -18.54 -8.71
N ARG A 164 0.40 -17.54 -8.00
CA ARG A 164 -0.08 -17.71 -6.63
C ARG A 164 -1.21 -18.74 -6.52
N ALA A 165 -2.07 -18.82 -7.52
CA ALA A 165 -3.16 -19.79 -7.53
C ALA A 165 -2.65 -21.23 -7.73
N ILE A 166 -1.64 -21.41 -8.58
CA ILE A 166 -0.98 -22.71 -8.75
C ILE A 166 -0.25 -23.12 -7.48
N GLU A 167 0.54 -22.22 -6.88
CA GLU A 167 1.23 -22.49 -5.63
C GLU A 167 0.28 -22.96 -4.52
N ALA A 168 -0.82 -22.25 -4.35
CA ALA A 168 -1.80 -22.60 -3.33
C ALA A 168 -2.44 -23.96 -3.60
N ALA A 169 -2.82 -24.25 -4.85
CA ALA A 169 -3.42 -25.52 -5.22
C ALA A 169 -2.46 -26.71 -5.03
N GLU A 170 -1.18 -26.54 -5.43
CA GLU A 170 -0.19 -27.61 -5.35
C GLU A 170 0.35 -27.81 -3.92
N SER A 171 0.33 -26.77 -3.09
CA SER A 171 0.63 -26.88 -1.65
C SER A 171 -0.55 -27.37 -0.81
N GLY A 172 -1.74 -27.52 -1.41
CA GLY A 172 -2.97 -27.87 -0.70
C GLY A 172 -3.51 -26.74 0.18
N ASP A 173 -3.20 -25.50 -0.19
CA ASP A 173 -3.72 -24.30 0.45
C ASP A 173 -5.06 -23.88 -0.14
N ASP A 174 -5.92 -23.34 0.71
CA ASP A 174 -7.14 -22.70 0.25
C ASP A 174 -6.85 -21.22 -0.11
N LEU A 175 -7.12 -20.86 -1.37
CA LEU A 175 -7.07 -19.48 -1.83
C LEU A 175 -8.22 -18.63 -1.29
N SER A 176 -9.26 -19.26 -0.75
CA SER A 176 -10.32 -18.57 -0.04
C SER A 176 -9.75 -18.07 1.28
N HIS A 177 -9.28 -16.81 1.30
CA HIS A 177 -8.95 -16.18 2.56
C HIS A 177 -10.19 -16.17 3.44
N SER A 178 -10.21 -17.02 4.48
CA SER A 178 -11.21 -16.86 5.50
C SER A 178 -11.02 -15.49 6.12
N LYS A 179 -12.07 -14.72 6.17
CA LYS A 179 -12.09 -13.37 6.75
C LYS A 179 -13.20 -13.31 7.79
N SER A 180 -13.04 -12.44 8.74
CA SER A 180 -14.11 -12.13 9.68
C SER A 180 -15.27 -11.43 8.95
N GLU A 181 -16.49 -11.78 9.26
CA GLU A 181 -17.69 -11.07 8.77
C GLU A 181 -17.80 -9.67 9.41
N GLU A 182 -17.25 -9.50 10.61
CA GLU A 182 -17.20 -8.25 11.33
C GLU A 182 -15.76 -7.72 11.44
N LEU A 183 -15.63 -6.41 11.61
CA LEU A 183 -14.34 -5.81 11.96
C LEU A 183 -13.84 -6.35 13.28
N VAL A 184 -12.57 -6.78 13.32
CA VAL A 184 -11.94 -7.32 14.52
C VAL A 184 -11.57 -6.22 15.54
N TYR A 185 -11.53 -4.98 15.08
CA TYR A 185 -11.31 -3.78 15.89
C TYR A 185 -12.59 -2.95 16.04
N ASP A 186 -12.69 -2.19 17.12
CA ASP A 186 -13.61 -1.06 17.18
C ASP A 186 -12.97 0.11 16.41
N ALA A 187 -13.25 0.17 15.12
CA ALA A 187 -12.53 1.03 14.19
C ALA A 187 -13.36 2.24 13.75
N ALA A 188 -12.78 3.45 13.82
CA ALA A 188 -13.27 4.63 13.11
C ALA A 188 -12.53 4.72 11.76
N VAL A 189 -13.20 4.42 10.66
CA VAL A 189 -12.57 4.32 9.34
C VAL A 189 -13.01 5.47 8.45
N PHE A 190 -12.05 6.28 8.02
CA PHE A 190 -12.24 7.47 7.20
C PHE A 190 -11.65 7.30 5.82
N GLY A 191 -12.40 7.66 4.80
CA GLY A 191 -11.95 7.65 3.41
C GLY A 191 -11.89 9.08 2.83
N LEU A 192 -10.76 9.44 2.25
CA LEU A 192 -10.61 10.70 1.51
C LEU A 192 -10.80 10.44 0.02
N ARG A 193 -11.62 11.26 -0.63
CA ARG A 193 -11.80 11.20 -2.09
C ARG A 193 -11.96 12.60 -2.69
N MET A 194 -11.54 12.72 -3.93
CA MET A 194 -11.66 13.93 -4.73
C MET A 194 -12.32 13.62 -6.07
N GLU A 195 -12.81 14.63 -6.74
CA GLU A 195 -13.17 14.54 -8.14
C GLU A 195 -11.95 14.09 -8.94
N ARG A 196 -12.18 13.31 -9.99
CA ARG A 196 -11.11 12.59 -10.71
C ARG A 196 -10.13 13.52 -11.40
N SER A 197 -10.59 14.59 -12.02
CA SER A 197 -9.75 15.56 -12.71
C SER A 197 -8.83 16.25 -11.72
N VAL A 198 -9.38 16.72 -10.61
CA VAL A 198 -8.64 17.37 -9.51
C VAL A 198 -7.56 16.45 -8.95
N LEU A 199 -7.91 15.20 -8.69
CA LEU A 199 -6.95 14.20 -8.17
C LEU A 199 -5.81 13.98 -9.18
N TYR A 200 -6.11 13.90 -10.47
CA TYR A 200 -5.11 13.67 -11.50
C TYR A 200 -4.15 14.86 -11.66
N ASP A 201 -4.64 16.08 -11.53
CA ASP A 201 -3.81 17.29 -11.55
C ASP A 201 -2.88 17.34 -10.34
N ARG A 202 -3.39 16.99 -9.17
CA ARG A 202 -2.55 16.88 -7.94
C ARG A 202 -1.49 15.78 -8.06
N ILE A 203 -1.83 14.65 -8.63
CA ILE A 203 -0.89 13.56 -8.91
C ILE A 203 0.21 14.03 -9.86
N ASN A 204 -0.16 14.68 -10.97
CA ASN A 204 0.79 15.15 -11.95
C ASN A 204 1.78 16.17 -11.33
N ARG A 205 1.26 17.18 -10.61
CA ARG A 205 2.09 18.17 -9.89
C ARG A 205 3.01 17.51 -8.87
N ARG A 206 2.53 16.51 -8.13
CA ARG A 206 3.36 15.78 -7.17
C ARG A 206 4.52 15.05 -7.84
N VAL A 207 4.31 14.46 -9.00
CA VAL A 207 5.40 13.81 -9.77
C VAL A 207 6.42 14.85 -10.23
N ASP A 208 5.99 16.04 -10.67
CA ASP A 208 6.89 17.12 -11.05
C ASP A 208 7.75 17.57 -9.85
N ILE A 209 7.14 17.76 -8.68
CA ILE A 209 7.85 18.08 -7.42
C ILE A 209 8.85 16.98 -7.04
N MET A 210 8.49 15.70 -7.15
CA MET A 210 9.42 14.59 -6.88
C MET A 210 10.66 14.63 -7.79
N LEU A 211 10.48 14.99 -9.05
CA LEU A 211 11.61 15.13 -9.98
C LEU A 211 12.49 16.33 -9.63
N GLU A 212 11.91 17.45 -9.22
CA GLU A 212 12.62 18.64 -8.73
C GLU A 212 13.38 18.36 -7.43
N GLN A 213 12.81 17.52 -6.56
CA GLN A 213 13.44 17.08 -5.30
C GLN A 213 14.56 16.06 -5.50
N GLY A 214 14.75 15.50 -6.71
CA GLY A 214 15.85 14.61 -7.01
C GLY A 214 15.48 13.12 -7.07
N LEU A 215 14.28 12.75 -7.50
CA LEU A 215 13.88 11.34 -7.67
C LEU A 215 14.88 10.55 -8.56
N ILE A 216 15.44 11.20 -9.58
CA ILE A 216 16.40 10.55 -10.47
C ILE A 216 17.70 10.24 -9.73
N GLU A 217 18.19 11.21 -8.97
CA GLU A 217 19.40 11.12 -8.17
C GLU A 217 19.25 10.10 -7.04
N GLU A 218 18.10 10.06 -6.37
CA GLU A 218 17.78 9.06 -5.36
C GLU A 218 17.79 7.64 -5.97
N THR A 219 17.20 7.47 -7.14
CA THR A 219 17.19 6.15 -7.84
C THR A 219 18.60 5.75 -8.25
N ARG A 220 19.40 6.69 -8.77
CA ARG A 220 20.79 6.42 -9.17
C ARG A 220 21.63 5.99 -7.97
N ARG A 221 21.55 6.71 -6.86
CA ARG A 221 22.24 6.39 -5.61
C ARG A 221 21.92 4.96 -5.13
N LEU A 222 20.64 4.58 -5.11
CA LEU A 222 20.23 3.23 -4.72
C LEU A 222 20.87 2.15 -5.61
N LEU A 223 20.93 2.37 -6.92
CA LEU A 223 21.59 1.44 -7.84
C LEU A 223 23.12 1.38 -7.62
N GLU A 224 23.77 2.52 -7.37
CA GLU A 224 25.20 2.61 -7.07
C GLU A 224 25.54 1.96 -5.72
N GLU A 225 24.64 2.01 -4.74
CA GLU A 225 24.72 1.28 -3.47
C GLU A 225 24.50 -0.23 -3.62
N GLY A 226 24.17 -0.71 -4.82
CA GLY A 226 24.04 -2.14 -5.14
C GLY A 226 22.63 -2.70 -4.97
N VAL A 227 21.61 -1.86 -4.79
CA VAL A 227 20.21 -2.34 -4.75
C VAL A 227 19.83 -2.92 -6.10
N PRO A 228 19.44 -4.21 -6.18
CA PRO A 228 19.08 -4.84 -7.44
C PRO A 228 17.86 -4.16 -8.08
N GLU A 229 17.91 -3.87 -9.37
CA GLU A 229 16.75 -3.31 -10.09
C GLU A 229 15.50 -4.22 -10.02
N THR A 230 15.71 -5.51 -9.78
CA THR A 230 14.66 -6.52 -9.60
C THR A 230 14.08 -6.53 -8.18
N ALA A 231 14.69 -5.85 -7.22
CA ALA A 231 14.18 -5.76 -5.86
C ALA A 231 12.74 -5.23 -5.84
N GLN A 232 11.92 -5.75 -4.94
CA GLN A 232 10.51 -5.36 -4.82
C GLN A 232 10.34 -3.84 -4.67
N SER A 233 11.20 -3.21 -3.89
CA SER A 233 11.25 -1.76 -3.68
C SER A 233 11.46 -1.00 -4.98
N MET A 234 12.41 -1.44 -5.82
CA MET A 234 12.74 -0.82 -7.11
C MET A 234 11.67 -1.03 -8.19
N GLN A 235 10.72 -1.94 -7.97
CA GLN A 235 9.53 -2.09 -8.81
C GLN A 235 8.42 -1.07 -8.47
N ALA A 236 8.60 -0.23 -7.44
CA ALA A 236 7.67 0.83 -7.11
C ALA A 236 7.58 1.88 -8.23
N ILE A 237 6.40 2.53 -8.30
CA ILE A 237 6.16 3.61 -9.26
C ILE A 237 7.12 4.78 -8.93
N GLY A 238 7.70 5.34 -9.96
CA GLY A 238 8.78 6.32 -9.84
C GLY A 238 10.12 5.64 -10.11
N TYR A 239 10.53 4.72 -9.25
CA TYR A 239 11.84 4.04 -9.35
C TYR A 239 11.96 3.18 -10.60
N ARG A 240 11.02 2.29 -10.85
CA ARG A 240 11.05 1.44 -12.05
C ARG A 240 11.18 2.23 -13.35
N GLN A 241 10.44 3.32 -13.48
CA GLN A 241 10.49 4.17 -14.68
C GLN A 241 11.81 4.94 -14.76
N THR A 242 12.33 5.39 -13.62
CA THR A 242 13.61 6.10 -13.56
C THR A 242 14.78 5.16 -13.89
N VAL A 243 14.72 3.88 -13.49
CA VAL A 243 15.72 2.86 -13.91
C VAL A 243 15.77 2.75 -15.42
N LEU A 244 14.63 2.66 -16.11
CA LEU A 244 14.60 2.57 -17.58
C LEU A 244 15.16 3.85 -18.25
N TYR A 245 14.94 5.01 -17.66
CA TYR A 245 15.57 6.26 -18.09
C TYR A 245 17.10 6.23 -17.89
N LEU A 246 17.58 5.81 -16.72
CA LEU A 246 19.00 5.74 -16.42
C LEU A 246 19.76 4.73 -17.30
N LYS A 247 19.09 3.68 -17.76
CA LYS A 247 19.62 2.70 -18.72
C LYS A 247 19.61 3.20 -20.18
N GLY A 248 19.00 4.37 -20.45
CA GLY A 248 18.86 4.90 -21.81
C GLY A 248 17.78 4.22 -22.65
N GLU A 249 16.94 3.36 -22.05
CA GLU A 249 15.82 2.71 -22.74
C GLU A 249 14.68 3.70 -23.01
N TRP A 250 14.53 4.69 -22.16
CA TRP A 250 13.56 5.79 -22.31
C TRP A 250 14.26 7.14 -22.21
N ASP A 251 13.73 8.14 -22.89
CA ASP A 251 14.07 9.53 -22.62
C ASP A 251 13.37 10.04 -21.34
N LYS A 252 13.83 11.17 -20.84
CA LYS A 252 13.29 11.77 -19.60
C LYS A 252 11.80 12.08 -19.70
N ALA A 253 11.34 12.60 -20.85
CA ALA A 253 9.94 12.98 -21.05
C ALA A 253 9.04 11.75 -21.00
N THR A 254 9.43 10.67 -21.68
CA THR A 254 8.75 9.37 -21.65
C THR A 254 8.68 8.81 -20.24
N ALA A 255 9.79 8.81 -19.49
CA ALA A 255 9.81 8.31 -18.13
C ALA A 255 8.84 9.09 -17.23
N VAL A 256 8.85 10.42 -17.29
CA VAL A 256 7.94 11.30 -16.53
C VAL A 256 6.48 11.02 -16.85
N ASP A 257 6.13 10.95 -18.13
CA ASP A 257 4.75 10.64 -18.54
C ASP A 257 4.29 9.26 -18.05
N LYS A 258 5.18 8.27 -18.09
CA LYS A 258 4.90 6.92 -17.57
C LYS A 258 4.75 6.89 -16.06
N ILE A 259 5.51 7.68 -15.30
CA ILE A 259 5.33 7.82 -13.85
C ILE A 259 3.94 8.42 -13.55
N LYS A 260 3.60 9.55 -14.20
CA LYS A 260 2.28 10.19 -14.05
C LYS A 260 1.15 9.23 -14.38
N GLN A 261 1.24 8.53 -15.50
CA GLN A 261 0.25 7.54 -15.94
C GLN A 261 0.10 6.39 -14.93
N ALA A 262 1.22 5.82 -14.49
CA ALA A 262 1.23 4.70 -13.54
C ALA A 262 0.64 5.12 -12.19
N THR A 263 0.93 6.33 -11.72
CA THR A 263 0.40 6.88 -10.46
C THR A 263 -1.11 7.14 -10.54
N ARG A 264 -1.62 7.68 -11.66
CA ARG A 264 -3.07 7.82 -11.88
C ARG A 264 -3.78 6.45 -11.91
N ASN A 265 -3.17 5.46 -12.56
CA ASN A 265 -3.71 4.10 -12.58
C ASN A 265 -3.67 3.44 -11.19
N PHE A 266 -2.64 3.73 -10.40
CA PHE A 266 -2.54 3.27 -9.01
C PHE A 266 -3.66 3.87 -8.16
N ALA A 267 -3.89 5.18 -8.23
CA ALA A 267 -4.98 5.85 -7.53
C ALA A 267 -6.36 5.25 -7.89
N LYS A 268 -6.59 4.92 -9.18
CA LYS A 268 -7.81 4.23 -9.63
C LYS A 268 -7.95 2.85 -8.98
N ARG A 269 -6.86 2.05 -8.91
CA ARG A 269 -6.88 0.74 -8.25
C ARG A 269 -7.14 0.86 -6.74
N GLN A 270 -6.52 1.83 -6.06
CA GLN A 270 -6.77 2.10 -4.65
C GLN A 270 -8.26 2.34 -4.40
N PHE A 271 -8.89 3.20 -5.19
CA PHE A 271 -10.31 3.52 -5.05
C PHE A 271 -11.21 2.29 -5.28
N THR A 272 -10.83 1.39 -6.20
CA THR A 272 -11.55 0.13 -6.45
C THR A 272 -11.53 -0.79 -5.22
N TRP A 273 -10.44 -0.82 -4.46
CA TRP A 273 -10.34 -1.54 -3.20
C TRP A 273 -11.27 -0.95 -2.14
N TYR A 274 -11.21 0.37 -1.96
CA TYR A 274 -11.95 1.04 -0.89
C TYR A 274 -13.46 1.02 -1.07
N LYS A 275 -13.96 1.04 -2.32
CA LYS A 275 -15.39 0.90 -2.62
C LYS A 275 -16.02 -0.37 -2.05
N LYS A 276 -15.22 -1.39 -1.79
CA LYS A 276 -15.65 -2.68 -1.23
C LYS A 276 -15.66 -2.70 0.30
N MET A 277 -15.41 -1.56 0.96
CA MET A 277 -15.37 -1.41 2.40
C MET A 277 -16.59 -0.59 2.87
N PRO A 278 -17.70 -1.24 3.27
CA PRO A 278 -18.95 -0.53 3.57
C PRO A 278 -18.89 0.31 4.86
N TYR A 279 -17.90 0.05 5.68
CA TYR A 279 -17.69 0.72 6.97
C TYR A 279 -16.90 2.04 6.88
N VAL A 280 -16.55 2.50 5.68
CA VAL A 280 -15.80 3.74 5.48
C VAL A 280 -16.72 4.95 5.49
N LYS A 281 -16.46 5.90 6.40
CA LYS A 281 -17.03 7.24 6.35
C LYS A 281 -16.25 8.10 5.37
N TRP A 282 -16.89 8.49 4.27
CA TRP A 282 -16.25 9.20 3.18
C TRP A 282 -16.30 10.71 3.34
N PHE A 283 -15.14 11.36 3.11
CA PHE A 283 -15.01 12.81 2.96
C PHE A 283 -14.75 13.15 1.50
N ASN A 284 -15.65 13.96 0.91
CA ASN A 284 -15.48 14.53 -0.41
C ASN A 284 -14.64 15.79 -0.27
N LEU A 285 -13.47 15.81 -0.90
CA LEU A 285 -12.55 16.92 -0.84
C LEU A 285 -12.68 17.77 -2.11
N ASP A 286 -12.72 19.08 -1.94
CA ASP A 286 -12.67 20.05 -3.02
C ASP A 286 -11.26 20.15 -3.64
N ALA A 287 -11.10 20.97 -4.66
CA ALA A 287 -9.79 21.21 -5.30
C ALA A 287 -8.77 21.81 -4.31
N GLU A 288 -9.24 22.69 -3.44
CA GLU A 288 -8.50 23.28 -2.33
C GLU A 288 -9.16 22.87 -1.01
N PRO A 289 -8.78 21.67 -0.47
CA PRO A 289 -9.48 21.13 0.69
C PRO A 289 -9.18 21.93 1.95
N ASN A 290 -10.22 22.23 2.71
CA ASN A 290 -10.04 22.67 4.10
C ASN A 290 -9.80 21.45 4.99
N TYR A 291 -8.53 21.05 5.13
CA TYR A 291 -8.14 19.90 5.94
C TYR A 291 -8.42 20.09 7.42
N GLU A 292 -8.44 21.31 7.95
CA GLU A 292 -8.79 21.59 9.36
C GLU A 292 -10.22 21.18 9.67
N ASN A 293 -11.18 21.56 8.81
CA ASN A 293 -12.57 21.15 8.95
C ASN A 293 -12.74 19.64 8.83
N VAL A 294 -12.08 19.02 7.85
CA VAL A 294 -12.11 17.57 7.68
C VAL A 294 -11.58 16.86 8.90
N THR A 295 -10.45 17.30 9.43
CA THR A 295 -9.84 16.71 10.62
C THR A 295 -10.68 16.94 11.87
N ALA A 296 -11.25 18.13 12.03
CA ALA A 296 -12.15 18.43 13.16
C ALA A 296 -13.37 17.48 13.19
N GLU A 297 -13.94 17.17 12.02
CA GLU A 297 -15.04 16.19 11.91
C GLU A 297 -14.58 14.75 12.19
N MET A 298 -13.37 14.37 11.78
CA MET A 298 -12.78 13.08 12.14
C MET A 298 -12.58 12.97 13.66
N ILE A 299 -11.99 13.97 14.30
CA ILE A 299 -11.78 14.04 15.76
C ILE A 299 -13.11 13.86 16.47
N LYS A 300 -14.13 14.66 16.10
CA LYS A 300 -15.48 14.56 16.68
C LYS A 300 -16.03 13.13 16.57
N THR A 301 -15.90 12.52 15.39
CA THR A 301 -16.40 11.15 15.15
C THR A 301 -15.69 10.12 16.03
N VAL A 302 -14.36 10.22 16.18
CA VAL A 302 -13.57 9.31 17.04
C VAL A 302 -13.98 9.47 18.50
N VAL A 303 -14.08 10.72 18.98
CA VAL A 303 -14.45 11.03 20.36
C VAL A 303 -15.85 10.51 20.68
N GLU A 304 -16.83 10.75 19.81
CA GLU A 304 -18.21 10.28 19.99
C GLU A 304 -18.30 8.74 19.95
N LYS A 305 -17.52 8.10 19.10
CA LYS A 305 -17.51 6.65 18.96
C LYS A 305 -16.88 5.95 20.18
N PHE A 306 -15.77 6.47 20.70
CA PHE A 306 -14.97 5.80 21.71
C PHE A 306 -15.28 6.22 23.17
N ARG A 307 -16.11 7.26 23.36
CA ARG A 307 -16.58 7.68 24.70
C ARG A 307 -17.76 6.84 25.24
N LYS A 308 -18.19 5.85 24.45
CA LYS A 308 -19.23 4.88 24.88
C LYS A 308 -18.55 3.72 25.58
#